data_96e40ceb762e735194217b5be625b7b2
#
_entry.id   96e40ceb762e735194217b5be625b7b2
#
_cell.length_a   1.000
_cell.length_b   1.000
_cell.length_c   1.000
_cell.angle_alpha   90.00
_cell.angle_beta   90.00
_cell.angle_gamma   90.00
#
_symmetry.space_group_name_H-M   'P 1'
#
loop_
_entity.id
_entity.type
_entity.pdbx_description
1 polymer ?
#
loop_
_entity_poly.entity_id
_entity_poly.type
_entity_poly.pdbx_seq_one_letter_code
_entity_poly.pdbx_strand_id
1 'polypeptide(L)'
;MSDQDLKKTPLYDAHVAAGARMVPFAGYHMPVQYKDGVLKEHLWTREHAGLFDVSHMGQARIRGENPAKSFEKVVSADYQGLKAGKQRYGVLLNAQGGIIDDLMTARPDDDGLFIVVNGACKDNDYKIIAEALAGEATVERLEDRALLALQGPEAAAVLAAHIPQAAGMVFMDSAAVTAFGTDVLISRSGYTGEDGFEISVASGQTRDLADLLLADEAVLPVGLGARDSLRLEAGLCLYGHDIDTATTPVEAALEWAIQPARRRGGARGGGFPGAAVILDQIAAGVPLVEALHISASVSSKE
;
A
#
# COMPACT_ATOMS: atom_id res chain seq x y z
N MET A 1 -10.57 -3.62 -22.42
CA MET A 1 -11.50 -2.56 -21.95
C MET A 1 -11.32 -1.40 -22.91
N SER A 2 -12.40 -0.81 -23.42
CA SER A 2 -12.29 0.41 -24.20
C SER A 2 -11.95 1.58 -23.26
N ASP A 3 -11.36 2.65 -23.81
CA ASP A 3 -10.99 3.85 -23.04
C ASP A 3 -12.20 4.50 -22.32
N GLN A 4 -13.42 4.17 -22.80
CA GLN A 4 -14.69 4.64 -22.24
C GLN A 4 -15.15 3.90 -20.98
N ASP A 5 -14.56 2.73 -20.67
CA ASP A 5 -14.95 1.90 -19.53
C ASP A 5 -14.05 2.12 -18.28
N LEU A 6 -13.00 2.97 -18.39
CA LEU A 6 -12.09 3.21 -17.30
C LEU A 6 -12.70 4.11 -16.24
N LYS A 7 -12.50 3.74 -14.97
CA LYS A 7 -12.90 4.55 -13.81
C LYS A 7 -12.02 5.81 -13.69
N LYS A 8 -12.52 6.81 -12.99
CA LYS A 8 -11.83 8.05 -12.68
C LYS A 8 -11.61 8.15 -11.17
N THR A 9 -10.44 8.63 -10.77
CA THR A 9 -10.20 9.02 -9.38
C THR A 9 -10.84 10.37 -9.08
N PRO A 10 -11.04 10.76 -7.81
CA PRO A 10 -11.54 12.10 -7.47
C PRO A 10 -10.69 13.24 -8.01
N LEU A 11 -9.39 13.01 -8.28
CA LEU A 11 -8.47 14.02 -8.85
C LEU A 11 -8.33 13.99 -10.37
N TYR A 12 -9.10 13.15 -11.09
CA TYR A 12 -8.95 12.99 -12.54
C TYR A 12 -8.93 14.34 -13.30
N ASP A 13 -9.92 15.20 -13.04
CA ASP A 13 -10.01 16.50 -13.74
C ASP A 13 -8.85 17.44 -13.34
N ALA A 14 -8.35 17.33 -12.12
CA ALA A 14 -7.17 18.05 -11.65
C ALA A 14 -5.90 17.60 -12.40
N HIS A 15 -5.72 16.30 -12.59
CA HIS A 15 -4.60 15.75 -13.37
C HIS A 15 -4.62 16.25 -14.81
N VAL A 16 -5.80 16.20 -15.46
CA VAL A 16 -5.97 16.71 -16.83
C VAL A 16 -5.65 18.21 -16.90
N ALA A 17 -6.17 19.00 -15.96
CA ALA A 17 -5.93 20.44 -15.91
C ALA A 17 -4.44 20.77 -15.67
N ALA A 18 -3.74 19.98 -14.88
CA ALA A 18 -2.29 20.09 -14.65
C ALA A 18 -1.44 19.63 -15.86
N GLY A 19 -2.08 19.10 -16.91
CA GLY A 19 -1.42 18.63 -18.12
C GLY A 19 -0.74 17.28 -17.96
N ALA A 20 -1.25 16.44 -17.07
CA ALA A 20 -0.76 15.07 -16.91
C ALA A 20 -1.03 14.23 -18.16
N ARG A 21 -0.09 13.35 -18.49
CA ARG A 21 -0.31 12.28 -19.46
C ARG A 21 -1.07 11.16 -18.77
N MET A 22 -2.34 10.97 -19.17
CA MET A 22 -3.20 9.94 -18.60
C MET A 22 -3.04 8.61 -19.35
N VAL A 23 -3.04 7.49 -18.60
CA VAL A 23 -2.94 6.12 -19.15
C VAL A 23 -3.93 5.19 -18.43
N PRO A 24 -4.35 4.09 -19.10
CA PRO A 24 -5.07 3.00 -18.43
C PRO A 24 -4.15 2.30 -17.43
N PHE A 25 -4.59 2.20 -16.17
CA PHE A 25 -3.88 1.46 -15.13
C PHE A 25 -4.88 0.89 -14.12
N ALA A 26 -4.82 -0.42 -13.84
CA ALA A 26 -5.69 -1.12 -12.88
C ALA A 26 -7.20 -0.78 -13.03
N GLY A 27 -7.66 -0.57 -14.27
CA GLY A 27 -9.06 -0.22 -14.58
C GLY A 27 -9.42 1.26 -14.38
N TYR A 28 -8.43 2.12 -14.18
CA TYR A 28 -8.59 3.57 -14.01
C TYR A 28 -7.81 4.36 -15.05
N HIS A 29 -8.25 5.61 -15.29
CA HIS A 29 -7.42 6.62 -15.93
C HIS A 29 -6.47 7.21 -14.89
N MET A 30 -5.18 6.97 -15.02
CA MET A 30 -4.16 7.41 -14.04
C MET A 30 -3.11 8.29 -14.69
N PRO A 31 -2.55 9.29 -13.97
CA PRO A 31 -1.44 10.10 -14.47
C PRO A 31 -0.15 9.27 -14.48
N VAL A 32 0.47 9.05 -15.63
CA VAL A 32 1.78 8.40 -15.71
C VAL A 32 2.91 9.38 -15.44
N GLN A 33 2.75 10.63 -15.87
CA GLN A 33 3.68 11.74 -15.64
C GLN A 33 2.99 13.08 -15.86
N TYR A 34 3.58 14.14 -15.32
CA TYR A 34 3.23 15.52 -15.58
C TYR A 34 4.21 16.17 -16.58
N LYS A 35 4.16 17.50 -16.75
CA LYS A 35 4.95 18.24 -17.75
C LYS A 35 6.45 18.09 -17.56
N ASP A 36 6.91 17.95 -16.34
CA ASP A 36 8.33 17.84 -15.99
C ASP A 36 8.92 16.47 -16.36
N GLY A 37 8.08 15.46 -16.51
CA GLY A 37 8.47 14.11 -16.91
C GLY A 37 8.99 13.25 -15.75
N VAL A 38 9.02 11.94 -15.99
CA VAL A 38 9.31 10.91 -14.99
C VAL A 38 10.61 11.17 -14.22
N LEU A 39 11.69 11.50 -14.92
CA LEU A 39 13.00 11.69 -14.28
C LEU A 39 13.01 12.86 -13.29
N LYS A 40 12.42 14.01 -13.66
CA LYS A 40 12.38 15.16 -12.76
C LYS A 40 11.46 14.91 -11.56
N GLU A 41 10.31 14.27 -11.80
CA GLU A 41 9.39 13.86 -10.74
C GLU A 41 10.05 12.89 -9.74
N HIS A 42 10.83 11.94 -10.26
CA HIS A 42 11.61 11.01 -9.45
C HIS A 42 12.63 11.75 -8.57
N LEU A 43 13.50 12.57 -9.19
CA LEU A 43 14.54 13.30 -8.47
C LEU A 43 13.95 14.29 -7.47
N TRP A 44 12.85 14.97 -7.83
CA TRP A 44 12.15 15.84 -6.89
C TRP A 44 11.67 15.11 -5.65
N THR A 45 11.10 13.91 -5.83
CA THR A 45 10.66 13.09 -4.69
C THR A 45 11.83 12.67 -3.79
N ARG A 46 13.04 12.46 -4.35
CA ARG A 46 14.25 12.17 -3.58
C ARG A 46 14.75 13.38 -2.80
N GLU A 47 14.57 14.58 -3.30
CA GLU A 47 15.14 15.82 -2.75
C GLU A 47 14.14 16.60 -1.90
N HIS A 48 12.84 16.53 -2.21
CA HIS A 48 11.77 17.34 -1.63
C HIS A 48 10.56 16.49 -1.22
N ALA A 49 9.38 16.78 -1.78
CA ALA A 49 8.16 16.01 -1.55
C ALA A 49 7.36 15.83 -2.85
N GLY A 50 6.95 14.60 -3.13
CA GLY A 50 6.06 14.24 -4.22
C GLY A 50 4.67 13.87 -3.71
N LEU A 51 3.62 14.39 -4.35
CA LEU A 51 2.23 14.03 -4.10
C LEU A 51 1.73 13.08 -5.20
N PHE A 52 1.37 11.86 -4.81
CA PHE A 52 0.86 10.81 -5.69
C PHE A 52 -0.63 10.59 -5.44
N ASP A 53 -1.44 10.55 -6.50
CA ASP A 53 -2.78 9.98 -6.42
C ASP A 53 -2.69 8.46 -6.56
N VAL A 54 -3.05 7.75 -5.50
CA VAL A 54 -3.12 6.29 -5.47
C VAL A 54 -4.53 5.79 -5.14
N SER A 55 -5.55 6.62 -5.45
CA SER A 55 -6.96 6.35 -5.16
C SER A 55 -7.55 5.17 -5.96
N HIS A 56 -6.82 4.61 -6.91
CA HIS A 56 -7.17 3.35 -7.58
C HIS A 56 -7.04 2.13 -6.64
N MET A 57 -6.23 2.24 -5.58
CA MET A 57 -6.07 1.20 -4.56
C MET A 57 -7.40 0.92 -3.84
N GLY A 58 -7.55 -0.33 -3.42
CA GLY A 58 -8.71 -0.73 -2.63
C GLY A 58 -8.52 -0.40 -1.15
N GLN A 59 -9.56 0.13 -0.50
CA GLN A 59 -9.59 0.42 0.92
C GLN A 59 -10.77 -0.28 1.57
N ALA A 60 -10.57 -0.93 2.72
CA ALA A 60 -11.68 -1.53 3.48
C ALA A 60 -11.40 -1.54 4.98
N ARG A 61 -12.47 -1.67 5.78
CA ARG A 61 -12.38 -1.99 7.20
C ARG A 61 -12.81 -3.43 7.44
N ILE A 62 -12.11 -4.09 8.34
CA ILE A 62 -12.49 -5.42 8.86
C ILE A 62 -12.97 -5.23 10.29
N ARG A 63 -14.26 -5.53 10.54
CA ARG A 63 -14.92 -5.34 11.82
C ARG A 63 -15.50 -6.66 12.35
N GLY A 64 -15.49 -6.84 13.66
CA GLY A 64 -16.02 -8.04 14.32
C GLY A 64 -15.56 -8.10 15.76
N GLU A 65 -15.89 -9.17 16.46
CA GLU A 65 -15.46 -9.36 17.85
C GLU A 65 -13.92 -9.48 17.97
N ASN A 66 -13.30 -10.20 17.03
CA ASN A 66 -11.85 -10.38 16.98
C ASN A 66 -11.33 -10.36 15.54
N PRO A 67 -11.36 -9.19 14.88
CA PRO A 67 -11.07 -9.09 13.44
C PRO A 67 -9.64 -9.52 13.08
N ALA A 68 -8.67 -9.26 13.95
CA ALA A 68 -7.28 -9.67 13.73
C ALA A 68 -7.13 -11.20 13.72
N LYS A 69 -7.79 -11.90 14.64
CA LYS A 69 -7.78 -13.38 14.69
C LYS A 69 -8.42 -13.97 13.45
N SER A 70 -9.56 -13.43 13.04
CA SER A 70 -10.26 -13.93 11.87
C SER A 70 -9.44 -13.66 10.60
N PHE A 71 -8.83 -12.49 10.47
CA PHE A 71 -8.02 -12.11 9.31
C PHE A 71 -6.75 -12.97 9.16
N GLU A 72 -6.13 -13.42 10.27
CA GLU A 72 -4.99 -14.34 10.25
C GLU A 72 -5.29 -15.71 9.62
N LYS A 73 -6.53 -16.02 9.29
CA LYS A 73 -6.91 -17.24 8.56
C LYS A 73 -6.54 -17.20 7.08
N VAL A 74 -6.37 -16.02 6.51
CA VAL A 74 -6.08 -15.84 5.07
C VAL A 74 -4.74 -15.15 4.81
N VAL A 75 -4.13 -14.55 5.83
CA VAL A 75 -2.86 -13.83 5.72
C VAL A 75 -1.81 -14.45 6.64
N SER A 76 -0.55 -14.37 6.22
CA SER A 76 0.55 -14.96 6.97
C SER A 76 1.07 -14.10 8.12
N ALA A 77 0.78 -12.79 8.10
CA ALA A 77 1.30 -11.83 9.08
C ALA A 77 0.61 -11.96 10.45
N ASP A 78 1.29 -11.50 11.50
CA ASP A 78 0.79 -11.45 12.89
C ASP A 78 -0.01 -10.17 13.13
N TYR A 79 -1.31 -10.21 12.95
CA TYR A 79 -2.20 -9.08 13.21
C TYR A 79 -2.79 -9.06 14.63
N GLN A 80 -2.83 -10.21 15.32
CA GLN A 80 -3.19 -10.24 16.74
C GLN A 80 -2.13 -9.54 17.60
N GLY A 81 -0.86 -9.58 17.19
CA GLY A 81 0.23 -8.82 17.82
C GLY A 81 0.39 -7.39 17.33
N LEU A 82 -0.42 -6.94 16.37
CA LEU A 82 -0.40 -5.56 15.87
C LEU A 82 -1.06 -4.63 16.89
N LYS A 83 -0.28 -3.70 17.43
CA LYS A 83 -0.77 -2.71 18.41
C LYS A 83 -1.62 -1.64 17.73
N ALA A 84 -2.55 -1.05 18.48
CA ALA A 84 -3.23 0.19 18.06
C ALA A 84 -2.19 1.27 17.70
N GLY A 85 -2.50 2.10 16.73
CA GLY A 85 -1.58 3.11 16.21
C GLY A 85 -0.48 2.57 15.31
N LYS A 86 -0.52 1.30 14.90
CA LYS A 86 0.49 0.67 14.04
C LYS A 86 -0.11 0.06 12.78
N GLN A 87 0.73 -0.12 11.77
CA GLN A 87 0.40 -0.89 10.57
C GLN A 87 1.46 -1.96 10.28
N ARG A 88 1.11 -2.89 9.40
CA ARG A 88 1.98 -4.00 9.02
C ARG A 88 1.70 -4.43 7.59
N TYR A 89 2.77 -4.69 6.84
CA TYR A 89 2.72 -5.36 5.55
C TYR A 89 2.40 -6.85 5.74
N GLY A 90 1.64 -7.40 4.82
CA GLY A 90 1.33 -8.82 4.78
C GLY A 90 0.97 -9.27 3.38
N VAL A 91 0.86 -10.57 3.21
CA VAL A 91 0.50 -11.19 1.94
C VAL A 91 -0.72 -12.10 2.10
N LEU A 92 -1.63 -11.99 1.14
CA LEU A 92 -2.76 -12.90 0.94
C LEU A 92 -2.27 -14.07 0.10
N LEU A 93 -2.53 -15.30 0.56
CA LEU A 93 -1.91 -16.51 0.03
C LEU A 93 -2.92 -17.51 -0.49
N ASN A 94 -2.53 -18.27 -1.50
CA ASN A 94 -3.24 -19.45 -1.95
C ASN A 94 -2.79 -20.72 -1.19
N ALA A 95 -3.48 -21.84 -1.41
CA ALA A 95 -3.20 -23.09 -0.72
C ALA A 95 -1.82 -23.69 -1.07
N GLN A 96 -1.20 -23.30 -2.17
CA GLN A 96 0.12 -23.72 -2.62
C GLN A 96 1.24 -22.82 -2.08
N GLY A 97 0.90 -21.75 -1.37
CA GLY A 97 1.82 -20.77 -0.81
C GLY A 97 2.17 -19.60 -1.74
N GLY A 98 1.57 -19.54 -2.92
CA GLY A 98 1.75 -18.43 -3.85
C GLY A 98 1.00 -17.17 -3.39
N ILE A 99 1.51 -16.00 -3.73
CA ILE A 99 0.98 -14.70 -3.33
C ILE A 99 -0.19 -14.32 -4.23
N ILE A 100 -1.40 -14.18 -3.65
CA ILE A 100 -2.59 -13.68 -4.36
C ILE A 100 -2.56 -12.16 -4.48
N ASP A 101 -2.14 -11.49 -3.42
CA ASP A 101 -1.88 -10.05 -3.35
C ASP A 101 -0.99 -9.72 -2.15
N ASP A 102 -0.35 -8.55 -2.18
CA ASP A 102 0.29 -7.95 -1.03
C ASP A 102 -0.51 -6.73 -0.54
N LEU A 103 -0.51 -6.50 0.75
CA LEU A 103 -1.39 -5.53 1.35
C LEU A 103 -0.82 -4.87 2.60
N MET A 104 -1.31 -3.65 2.87
CA MET A 104 -1.05 -2.97 4.13
C MET A 104 -2.25 -3.11 5.05
N THR A 105 -1.99 -3.45 6.31
CA THR A 105 -3.02 -3.50 7.35
C THR A 105 -2.65 -2.59 8.49
N ALA A 106 -3.51 -1.63 8.78
CA ALA A 106 -3.37 -0.70 9.89
C ALA A 106 -4.39 -0.99 11.00
N ARG A 107 -4.01 -0.65 12.22
CA ARG A 107 -4.90 -0.59 13.38
C ARG A 107 -4.87 0.83 13.94
N PRO A 108 -5.49 1.80 13.24
CA PRO A 108 -5.40 3.21 13.60
C PRO A 108 -6.09 3.54 14.93
N ASP A 109 -7.04 2.69 15.32
CA ASP A 109 -7.84 2.77 16.53
C ASP A 109 -8.19 1.35 17.03
N ASP A 110 -9.06 1.24 18.03
CA ASP A 110 -9.55 -0.04 18.54
C ASP A 110 -10.77 -0.59 17.78
N ASP A 111 -11.25 0.11 16.73
CA ASP A 111 -12.49 -0.20 15.99
C ASP A 111 -12.26 -1.14 14.78
N GLY A 112 -11.28 -2.02 14.87
CA GLY A 112 -11.01 -3.02 13.84
C GLY A 112 -9.70 -2.81 13.09
N LEU A 113 -9.64 -3.37 11.87
CA LEU A 113 -8.49 -3.22 10.98
C LEU A 113 -8.88 -2.39 9.77
N PHE A 114 -7.96 -1.56 9.32
CA PHE A 114 -8.04 -0.86 8.03
C PHE A 114 -7.04 -1.50 7.07
N ILE A 115 -7.49 -1.90 5.89
CA ILE A 115 -6.64 -2.54 4.89
C ILE A 115 -6.58 -1.72 3.60
N VAL A 116 -5.40 -1.74 2.96
CA VAL A 116 -5.18 -1.22 1.61
C VAL A 116 -4.64 -2.37 0.76
N VAL A 117 -5.30 -2.62 -0.38
CA VAL A 117 -5.00 -3.71 -1.33
C VAL A 117 -4.75 -3.15 -2.72
N ASN A 118 -4.06 -3.90 -3.60
CA ASN A 118 -3.75 -3.47 -4.95
C ASN A 118 -5.00 -3.26 -5.81
N GLY A 119 -5.00 -2.18 -6.59
CA GLY A 119 -6.16 -1.76 -7.37
C GLY A 119 -6.68 -2.80 -8.35
N ALA A 120 -5.79 -3.58 -8.97
CA ALA A 120 -6.15 -4.64 -9.90
C ALA A 120 -6.72 -5.89 -9.21
N CYS A 121 -6.33 -6.14 -7.95
CA CYS A 121 -6.69 -7.35 -7.20
C CYS A 121 -7.90 -7.15 -6.27
N LYS A 122 -8.23 -5.91 -5.92
CA LYS A 122 -9.14 -5.55 -4.82
C LYS A 122 -10.49 -6.27 -4.80
N ASP A 123 -11.13 -6.49 -5.94
CA ASP A 123 -12.44 -7.16 -5.97
C ASP A 123 -12.32 -8.64 -5.62
N ASN A 124 -11.24 -9.30 -6.07
CA ASN A 124 -10.93 -10.68 -5.73
C ASN A 124 -10.51 -10.81 -4.25
N ASP A 125 -9.69 -9.89 -3.76
CA ASP A 125 -9.22 -9.89 -2.37
C ASP A 125 -10.36 -9.72 -1.40
N TYR A 126 -11.23 -8.73 -1.63
CA TYR A 126 -12.41 -8.54 -0.81
C TYR A 126 -13.32 -9.77 -0.77
N LYS A 127 -13.47 -10.46 -1.91
CA LYS A 127 -14.25 -11.70 -1.98
C LYS A 127 -13.60 -12.80 -1.13
N ILE A 128 -12.32 -13.07 -1.32
CA ILE A 128 -11.58 -14.10 -0.58
C ILE A 128 -11.62 -13.80 0.92
N ILE A 129 -11.34 -12.55 1.31
CA ILE A 129 -11.33 -12.14 2.71
C ILE A 129 -12.74 -12.28 3.32
N ALA A 130 -13.78 -11.78 2.65
CA ALA A 130 -15.15 -11.85 3.15
C ALA A 130 -15.66 -13.29 3.29
N GLU A 131 -15.36 -14.17 2.34
CA GLU A 131 -15.71 -15.59 2.41
C GLU A 131 -15.05 -16.30 3.59
N ALA A 132 -13.75 -16.03 3.81
CA ALA A 132 -13.01 -16.64 4.91
C ALA A 132 -13.41 -16.12 6.30
N LEU A 133 -13.88 -14.89 6.39
CA LEU A 133 -14.29 -14.25 7.63
C LEU A 133 -15.79 -14.41 7.93
N ALA A 134 -16.55 -15.09 7.04
CA ALA A 134 -18.00 -15.22 7.17
C ALA A 134 -18.44 -15.74 8.55
N GLY A 135 -19.36 -15.03 9.18
CA GLY A 135 -19.88 -15.36 10.52
C GLY A 135 -19.00 -14.89 11.70
N GLU A 136 -17.80 -14.36 11.46
CA GLU A 136 -16.89 -13.87 12.51
C GLU A 136 -16.56 -12.39 12.38
N ALA A 137 -16.40 -11.91 11.15
CA ALA A 137 -16.09 -10.52 10.86
C ALA A 137 -16.71 -10.11 9.51
N THR A 138 -16.81 -8.81 9.30
CA THR A 138 -17.32 -8.21 8.06
C THR A 138 -16.21 -7.40 7.39
N VAL A 139 -16.24 -7.37 6.04
CA VAL A 139 -15.40 -6.52 5.21
C VAL A 139 -16.25 -5.37 4.69
N GLU A 140 -16.03 -4.18 5.18
CA GLU A 140 -16.69 -2.95 4.75
C GLU A 140 -15.80 -2.25 3.71
N ARG A 141 -16.20 -2.27 2.45
CA ARG A 141 -15.49 -1.56 1.38
C ARG A 141 -15.67 -0.05 1.52
N LEU A 142 -14.59 0.70 1.47
CA LEU A 142 -14.59 2.16 1.60
C LEU A 142 -14.47 2.80 0.21
N GLU A 143 -15.51 2.64 -0.60
CA GLU A 143 -15.50 3.09 -2.00
C GLU A 143 -15.59 4.62 -2.16
N ASP A 144 -16.05 5.32 -1.13
CA ASP A 144 -16.14 6.79 -1.09
C ASP A 144 -14.91 7.43 -0.42
N ARG A 145 -13.74 6.83 -0.61
CA ARG A 145 -12.47 7.38 -0.10
C ARG A 145 -11.40 7.39 -1.18
N ALA A 146 -10.62 8.47 -1.19
CA ALA A 146 -9.39 8.57 -1.93
C ALA A 146 -8.19 8.19 -1.07
N LEU A 147 -7.11 7.83 -1.70
CA LEU A 147 -5.81 7.61 -1.07
C LEU A 147 -4.76 8.45 -1.77
N LEU A 148 -4.10 9.34 -1.04
CA LEU A 148 -2.99 10.15 -1.51
C LEU A 148 -1.71 9.70 -0.80
N ALA A 149 -0.58 9.69 -1.52
CA ALA A 149 0.71 9.45 -0.91
C ALA A 149 1.58 10.72 -1.04
N LEU A 150 2.04 11.27 0.09
CA LEU A 150 2.98 12.37 0.17
C LEU A 150 4.34 11.82 0.60
N GLN A 151 5.32 11.84 -0.30
CA GLN A 151 6.56 11.08 -0.17
C GLN A 151 7.77 11.98 -0.42
N GLY A 152 8.83 11.80 0.37
CA GLY A 152 10.09 12.51 0.23
C GLY A 152 10.57 13.08 1.57
N PRO A 153 11.83 13.56 1.67
CA PRO A 153 12.42 14.02 2.92
C PRO A 153 11.69 15.20 3.57
N GLU A 154 10.98 16.01 2.79
CA GLU A 154 10.21 17.15 3.31
C GLU A 154 8.74 16.82 3.61
N ALA A 155 8.26 15.62 3.25
CA ALA A 155 6.86 15.21 3.42
C ALA A 155 6.36 15.33 4.88
N ALA A 156 7.20 15.01 5.85
CA ALA A 156 6.82 15.07 7.26
C ALA A 156 6.59 16.50 7.74
N ALA A 157 7.42 17.44 7.32
CA ALA A 157 7.27 18.86 7.66
C ALA A 157 6.02 19.46 7.01
N VAL A 158 5.81 19.17 5.72
CA VAL A 158 4.64 19.62 4.97
C VAL A 158 3.36 19.11 5.61
N LEU A 159 3.26 17.80 5.87
CA LEU A 159 2.02 17.26 6.46
C LEU A 159 1.78 17.77 7.87
N ALA A 160 2.81 17.88 8.70
CA ALA A 160 2.70 18.34 10.09
C ALA A 160 2.19 19.78 10.22
N ALA A 161 2.41 20.64 9.21
CA ALA A 161 1.85 21.98 9.18
C ALA A 161 0.31 22.00 9.12
N HIS A 162 -0.30 20.92 8.60
CA HIS A 162 -1.75 20.80 8.42
C HIS A 162 -2.37 19.75 9.38
N ILE A 163 -1.62 18.69 9.68
CA ILE A 163 -2.01 17.63 10.62
C ILE A 163 -0.88 17.50 11.66
N PRO A 164 -0.93 18.25 12.78
CA PRO A 164 0.15 18.28 13.77
C PRO A 164 0.52 16.91 14.35
N GLN A 165 -0.42 15.96 14.37
CA GLN A 165 -0.18 14.58 14.83
C GLN A 165 0.89 13.87 14.00
N ALA A 166 1.04 14.22 12.73
CA ALA A 166 2.05 13.63 11.83
C ALA A 166 3.48 13.85 12.33
N ALA A 167 3.76 14.96 13.03
CA ALA A 167 5.10 15.27 13.55
C ALA A 167 5.61 14.23 14.56
N GLY A 168 4.71 13.59 15.33
CA GLY A 168 5.07 12.61 16.35
C GLY A 168 5.08 11.16 15.86
N MET A 169 4.63 10.90 14.64
CA MET A 169 4.59 9.55 14.08
C MET A 169 5.98 9.06 13.66
N VAL A 170 6.21 7.77 13.76
CA VAL A 170 7.40 7.10 13.24
C VAL A 170 6.99 6.11 12.15
N PHE A 171 7.95 5.60 11.40
CA PHE A 171 7.70 4.61 10.35
C PHE A 171 6.82 3.45 10.84
N MET A 172 5.81 3.12 10.04
CA MET A 172 4.76 2.12 10.34
C MET A 172 3.78 2.54 11.46
N ASP A 173 3.71 3.81 11.83
CA ASP A 173 2.59 4.32 12.61
C ASP A 173 1.37 4.59 11.73
N SER A 174 0.18 4.47 12.33
CA SER A 174 -1.10 4.84 11.73
C SER A 174 -1.98 5.55 12.74
N ALA A 175 -2.79 6.51 12.30
CA ALA A 175 -3.69 7.25 13.16
C ALA A 175 -4.98 7.60 12.42
N ALA A 176 -6.10 7.57 13.15
CA ALA A 176 -7.33 8.22 12.76
C ALA A 176 -7.32 9.63 13.36
N VAL A 177 -7.48 10.64 12.53
CA VAL A 177 -7.47 12.05 12.94
C VAL A 177 -8.65 12.79 12.31
N THR A 178 -9.15 13.82 12.98
CA THR A 178 -10.11 14.74 12.37
C THR A 178 -9.33 15.92 11.81
N ALA A 179 -9.34 16.08 10.50
CA ALA A 179 -8.71 17.17 9.78
C ALA A 179 -9.60 17.59 8.60
N PHE A 180 -9.54 18.86 8.18
CA PHE A 180 -10.32 19.36 7.04
C PHE A 180 -11.83 19.15 7.18
N GLY A 181 -12.34 19.11 8.43
CA GLY A 181 -13.74 18.86 8.71
C GLY A 181 -14.23 17.44 8.47
N THR A 182 -13.34 16.48 8.31
CA THR A 182 -13.65 15.05 8.05
C THR A 182 -12.70 14.12 8.81
N ASP A 183 -13.04 12.83 8.84
CA ASP A 183 -12.17 11.79 9.36
C ASP A 183 -11.13 11.40 8.31
N VAL A 184 -9.86 11.52 8.68
CA VAL A 184 -8.69 11.18 7.86
C VAL A 184 -7.94 10.05 8.53
N LEU A 185 -7.55 9.05 7.75
CA LEU A 185 -6.61 8.02 8.21
C LEU A 185 -5.24 8.35 7.62
N ILE A 186 -4.25 8.48 8.49
CA ILE A 186 -2.86 8.71 8.05
C ILE A 186 -1.99 7.55 8.50
N SER A 187 -1.03 7.18 7.64
CA SER A 187 0.01 6.22 8.00
C SER A 187 1.36 6.73 7.53
N ARG A 188 2.39 6.62 8.38
CA ARG A 188 3.76 6.98 8.01
C ARG A 188 4.42 5.81 7.33
N SER A 189 4.25 5.76 6.03
CA SER A 189 4.72 4.71 5.12
C SER A 189 4.67 5.20 3.68
N GLY A 190 5.12 4.36 2.77
CA GLY A 190 5.05 4.66 1.35
C GLY A 190 5.68 3.59 0.49
N TYR A 191 5.84 3.91 -0.79
CA TYR A 191 6.29 2.99 -1.83
C TYR A 191 7.42 3.63 -2.66
N THR A 192 8.30 4.38 -2.01
CA THR A 192 9.35 5.16 -2.69
C THR A 192 10.74 4.94 -2.14
N GLY A 193 10.86 4.33 -0.94
CA GLY A 193 12.10 4.26 -0.20
C GLY A 193 12.41 5.53 0.61
N GLU A 194 11.68 6.62 0.35
CA GLU A 194 11.76 7.85 1.15
C GLU A 194 10.77 7.81 2.31
N ASP A 195 10.95 8.73 3.26
CA ASP A 195 9.96 9.02 4.30
C ASP A 195 8.68 9.59 3.67
N GLY A 196 7.54 9.39 4.32
CA GLY A 196 6.30 9.94 3.83
C GLY A 196 5.08 9.33 4.46
N PHE A 197 3.93 9.72 3.92
CA PHE A 197 2.62 9.34 4.45
C PHE A 197 1.70 8.87 3.35
N GLU A 198 0.83 7.95 3.69
CA GLU A 198 -0.39 7.66 2.93
C GLU A 198 -1.57 8.25 3.70
N ILE A 199 -2.45 8.96 2.98
CA ILE A 199 -3.52 9.77 3.54
C ILE A 199 -4.83 9.34 2.90
N SER A 200 -5.67 8.63 3.67
CA SER A 200 -7.01 8.25 3.25
C SER A 200 -8.00 9.33 3.70
N VAL A 201 -8.73 9.89 2.76
CA VAL A 201 -9.68 10.98 2.96
C VAL A 201 -10.96 10.71 2.19
N ALA A 202 -12.10 11.26 2.62
CA ALA A 202 -13.34 11.16 1.87
C ALA A 202 -13.20 11.78 0.47
N SER A 203 -13.80 11.16 -0.54
CA SER A 203 -13.66 11.55 -1.96
C SER A 203 -14.00 13.04 -2.20
N GLY A 204 -15.00 13.57 -1.48
CA GLY A 204 -15.41 14.97 -1.61
C GLY A 204 -14.39 16.00 -1.09
N GLN A 205 -13.44 15.62 -0.24
CA GLN A 205 -12.40 16.49 0.32
C GLN A 205 -11.03 16.30 -0.34
N THR A 206 -10.93 15.34 -1.26
CA THR A 206 -9.64 14.99 -1.89
C THR A 206 -9.02 16.15 -2.64
N ARG A 207 -9.85 16.94 -3.36
CA ARG A 207 -9.37 18.07 -4.13
C ARG A 207 -8.82 19.16 -3.24
N ASP A 208 -9.54 19.52 -2.18
CA ASP A 208 -9.12 20.57 -1.24
C ASP A 208 -7.82 20.18 -0.54
N LEU A 209 -7.68 18.91 -0.14
CA LEU A 209 -6.45 18.41 0.45
C LEU A 209 -5.28 18.44 -0.55
N ALA A 210 -5.50 17.98 -1.77
CA ALA A 210 -4.46 17.99 -2.79
C ALA A 210 -4.00 19.42 -3.11
N ASP A 211 -4.94 20.37 -3.30
CA ASP A 211 -4.63 21.77 -3.57
C ASP A 211 -3.88 22.40 -2.40
N LEU A 212 -4.24 22.06 -1.16
CA LEU A 212 -3.56 22.54 0.05
C LEU A 212 -2.11 22.07 0.12
N LEU A 213 -1.86 20.78 -0.14
CA LEU A 213 -0.50 20.21 -0.12
C LEU A 213 0.35 20.75 -1.28
N LEU A 214 -0.24 20.88 -2.49
CA LEU A 214 0.44 21.41 -3.67
C LEU A 214 0.69 22.94 -3.62
N ALA A 215 0.12 23.64 -2.64
CA ALA A 215 0.43 25.05 -2.40
C ALA A 215 1.78 25.27 -1.73
N ASP A 216 2.36 24.22 -1.13
CA ASP A 216 3.73 24.26 -0.60
C ASP A 216 4.74 24.08 -1.75
N GLU A 217 5.75 24.97 -1.82
CA GLU A 217 6.77 24.97 -2.88
C GLU A 217 7.61 23.68 -2.90
N ALA A 218 7.68 22.96 -1.77
CA ALA A 218 8.35 21.68 -1.69
C ALA A 218 7.58 20.54 -2.38
N VAL A 219 6.29 20.71 -2.71
CA VAL A 219 5.43 19.63 -3.18
C VAL A 219 5.17 19.73 -4.69
N LEU A 220 5.51 18.70 -5.43
CA LEU A 220 5.10 18.53 -6.83
C LEU A 220 4.15 17.34 -6.99
N PRO A 221 3.20 17.41 -7.96
CA PRO A 221 2.43 16.25 -8.34
C PRO A 221 3.33 15.25 -9.09
N VAL A 222 3.19 13.96 -8.77
CA VAL A 222 4.04 12.89 -9.29
C VAL A 222 3.19 11.76 -9.85
N GLY A 223 3.54 11.27 -11.04
CA GLY A 223 2.83 10.22 -11.74
C GLY A 223 3.35 8.81 -11.45
N LEU A 224 2.63 7.82 -12.03
CA LEU A 224 2.97 6.39 -11.86
C LEU A 224 4.34 6.01 -12.40
N GLY A 225 4.86 6.73 -13.41
CA GLY A 225 6.18 6.45 -13.97
C GLY A 225 7.31 6.66 -12.96
N ALA A 226 7.26 7.78 -12.22
CA ALA A 226 8.22 8.02 -11.13
C ALA A 226 7.96 7.10 -9.93
N ARG A 227 6.69 6.81 -9.59
CA ARG A 227 6.35 5.82 -8.57
C ARG A 227 7.02 4.48 -8.84
N ASP A 228 6.99 4.01 -10.10
CA ASP A 228 7.58 2.72 -10.47
C ASP A 228 9.12 2.73 -10.38
N SER A 229 9.77 3.79 -10.84
CA SER A 229 11.24 3.89 -10.72
C SER A 229 11.71 4.06 -9.27
N LEU A 230 10.96 4.80 -8.44
CA LEU A 230 11.27 4.99 -7.01
C LEU A 230 11.15 3.67 -6.22
N ARG A 231 10.05 2.91 -6.41
CA ARG A 231 9.86 1.63 -5.73
C ARG A 231 10.92 0.61 -6.14
N LEU A 232 11.30 0.62 -7.42
CA LEU A 232 12.29 -0.31 -7.97
C LEU A 232 13.67 -0.06 -7.35
N GLU A 233 14.10 1.19 -7.25
CA GLU A 233 15.34 1.56 -6.54
C GLU A 233 15.31 1.16 -5.06
N ALA A 234 14.14 1.26 -4.42
CA ALA A 234 13.95 0.86 -3.03
C ALA A 234 13.88 -0.66 -2.83
N GLY A 235 13.86 -1.46 -3.91
CA GLY A 235 13.72 -2.91 -3.85
C GLY A 235 12.34 -3.39 -3.40
N LEU A 236 11.29 -2.58 -3.64
CA LEU A 236 9.91 -2.92 -3.28
C LEU A 236 9.22 -3.65 -4.42
N CYS A 237 8.62 -4.81 -4.12
CA CYS A 237 7.93 -5.64 -5.09
C CYS A 237 6.68 -4.94 -5.65
N LEU A 238 6.36 -5.20 -6.91
CA LEU A 238 5.10 -4.87 -7.55
C LEU A 238 4.33 -6.14 -7.90
N TYR A 239 3.13 -6.29 -7.35
CA TYR A 239 2.28 -7.41 -7.67
C TYR A 239 1.95 -7.49 -9.17
N GLY A 240 2.03 -8.69 -9.72
CA GLY A 240 1.86 -8.95 -11.15
C GLY A 240 3.11 -8.73 -11.99
N HIS A 241 4.21 -8.23 -11.41
CA HIS A 241 5.52 -8.08 -12.05
C HIS A 241 6.61 -8.91 -11.35
N ASP A 242 6.80 -8.69 -10.05
CA ASP A 242 7.86 -9.32 -9.26
C ASP A 242 7.33 -10.48 -8.40
N ILE A 243 6.05 -10.45 -8.05
CA ILE A 243 5.34 -11.44 -7.24
C ILE A 243 3.98 -11.76 -7.86
N ASP A 244 3.56 -13.02 -7.74
CA ASP A 244 2.31 -13.54 -8.29
C ASP A 244 1.84 -14.81 -7.56
N THR A 245 0.80 -15.46 -8.09
CA THR A 245 0.20 -16.68 -7.53
C THR A 245 1.09 -17.93 -7.60
N ALA A 246 2.22 -17.89 -8.29
CA ALA A 246 3.19 -18.97 -8.37
C ALA A 246 4.42 -18.72 -7.47
N THR A 247 4.63 -17.48 -7.01
CA THR A 247 5.78 -17.06 -6.20
C THR A 247 5.42 -17.08 -4.71
N THR A 248 6.21 -17.77 -3.89
CA THR A 248 6.03 -17.79 -2.44
C THR A 248 6.70 -16.58 -1.78
N PRO A 249 6.27 -16.18 -0.56
CA PRO A 249 6.95 -15.12 0.19
C PRO A 249 8.44 -15.38 0.44
N VAL A 250 8.85 -16.64 0.54
CA VAL A 250 10.26 -17.01 0.75
C VAL A 250 11.06 -16.75 -0.51
N GLU A 251 10.57 -17.19 -1.67
CA GLU A 251 11.19 -16.95 -2.97
C GLU A 251 11.28 -15.46 -3.30
N ALA A 252 10.30 -14.67 -2.87
CA ALA A 252 10.23 -13.22 -3.06
C ALA A 252 11.06 -12.39 -2.05
N ALA A 253 11.83 -13.01 -1.15
CA ALA A 253 12.53 -12.33 -0.05
C ALA A 253 11.59 -11.60 0.93
N LEU A 254 10.33 -12.01 1.03
CA LEU A 254 9.30 -11.43 1.88
C LEU A 254 9.05 -12.26 3.16
N GLU A 255 9.93 -13.19 3.50
CA GLU A 255 9.77 -14.03 4.71
C GLU A 255 9.72 -13.20 6.02
N TRP A 256 10.30 -12.00 6.02
CA TRP A 256 10.23 -11.06 7.14
C TRP A 256 8.80 -10.62 7.47
N ALA A 257 7.88 -10.67 6.49
CA ALA A 257 6.46 -10.39 6.67
C ALA A 257 5.73 -11.47 7.48
N ILE A 258 6.37 -12.64 7.69
CA ILE A 258 5.87 -13.74 8.52
C ILE A 258 6.56 -13.67 9.87
N GLN A 259 5.94 -13.01 10.83
CA GLN A 259 6.53 -12.75 12.13
C GLN A 259 6.75 -14.08 12.92
N PRO A 260 7.66 -14.11 13.91
CA PRO A 260 7.98 -15.31 14.68
C PRO A 260 6.76 -16.01 15.29
N ALA A 261 5.72 -15.26 15.69
CA ALA A 261 4.49 -15.84 16.23
C ALA A 261 3.74 -16.75 15.23
N ARG A 262 3.94 -16.52 13.90
CA ARG A 262 3.31 -17.26 12.80
C ARG A 262 4.21 -18.32 12.19
N ARG A 263 5.50 -18.35 12.59
CA ARG A 263 6.47 -19.37 12.14
C ARG A 263 6.38 -20.64 12.95
N ARG A 264 7.06 -21.70 12.50
CA ARG A 264 7.14 -23.00 13.21
C ARG A 264 7.69 -22.80 14.62
N GLY A 265 6.98 -23.33 15.62
CA GLY A 265 7.32 -23.13 17.03
C GLY A 265 6.81 -21.82 17.64
N GLY A 266 6.27 -20.90 16.86
CA GLY A 266 5.61 -19.69 17.35
C GLY A 266 4.25 -19.99 17.99
N ALA A 267 3.75 -19.05 18.80
CA ALA A 267 2.51 -19.21 19.56
C ALA A 267 1.26 -19.48 18.69
N ARG A 268 1.29 -19.07 17.42
CA ARG A 268 0.24 -19.26 16.41
C ARG A 268 0.86 -19.70 15.08
N GLY A 269 1.82 -20.62 15.14
CA GLY A 269 2.55 -21.10 13.98
C GLY A 269 1.62 -21.73 12.93
N GLY A 270 1.73 -21.30 11.67
CA GLY A 270 0.86 -21.74 10.58
C GLY A 270 -0.56 -21.18 10.66
N GLY A 271 -1.55 -21.99 10.22
CA GLY A 271 -2.96 -21.61 10.25
C GLY A 271 -3.36 -20.57 9.19
N PHE A 272 -2.56 -20.41 8.14
CA PHE A 272 -2.83 -19.62 6.95
C PHE A 272 -2.67 -20.48 5.70
N PRO A 273 -3.24 -20.11 4.55
CA PRO A 273 -3.10 -20.87 3.31
C PRO A 273 -1.64 -21.04 2.91
N GLY A 274 -1.27 -22.24 2.43
CA GLY A 274 0.11 -22.53 2.01
C GLY A 274 1.14 -22.64 3.15
N ALA A 275 0.72 -22.56 4.43
CA ALA A 275 1.63 -22.55 5.57
C ALA A 275 2.62 -23.74 5.60
N ALA A 276 2.20 -24.94 5.17
CA ALA A 276 3.09 -26.11 5.14
C ALA A 276 4.28 -25.88 4.21
N VAL A 277 4.01 -25.42 2.99
CA VAL A 277 5.04 -25.15 1.97
C VAL A 277 5.98 -24.05 2.47
N ILE A 278 5.42 -22.91 2.88
CA ILE A 278 6.19 -21.72 3.27
C ILE A 278 7.06 -22.00 4.50
N LEU A 279 6.51 -22.68 5.53
CA LEU A 279 7.26 -22.98 6.75
C LEU A 279 8.35 -24.05 6.53
N ASP A 280 8.18 -24.94 5.53
CA ASP A 280 9.22 -25.86 5.12
C ASP A 280 10.34 -25.13 4.34
N GLN A 281 10.00 -24.20 3.45
CA GLN A 281 10.96 -23.34 2.75
C GLN A 281 11.80 -22.51 3.73
N ILE A 282 11.16 -21.86 4.72
CA ILE A 282 11.86 -21.10 5.76
C ILE A 282 12.83 -22.00 6.54
N ALA A 283 12.40 -23.23 6.91
CA ALA A 283 13.24 -24.16 7.66
C ALA A 283 14.41 -24.72 6.83
N ALA A 284 14.23 -24.88 5.53
CA ALA A 284 15.26 -25.36 4.62
C ALA A 284 16.26 -24.25 4.22
N GLY A 285 15.95 -22.99 4.46
CA GLY A 285 16.74 -21.86 3.99
C GLY A 285 16.79 -21.81 2.45
N VAL A 286 15.63 -21.93 1.80
CA VAL A 286 15.53 -21.90 0.32
C VAL A 286 16.16 -20.63 -0.19
N PRO A 287 17.07 -20.69 -1.18
CA PRO A 287 17.67 -19.49 -1.78
C PRO A 287 16.59 -18.63 -2.42
N LEU A 288 16.77 -17.31 -2.32
CA LEU A 288 15.98 -16.33 -3.04
C LEU A 288 16.00 -16.69 -4.53
N VAL A 289 14.82 -16.80 -5.14
CA VAL A 289 14.73 -16.90 -6.60
C VAL A 289 15.24 -15.56 -7.16
N GLU A 290 15.90 -15.63 -8.32
CA GLU A 290 16.59 -14.52 -9.00
C GLU A 290 15.72 -13.28 -9.34
N ALA A 291 14.56 -13.12 -8.76
CA ALA A 291 13.73 -11.92 -8.89
C ALA A 291 14.46 -10.62 -8.49
N LEU A 292 15.50 -10.72 -7.64
CA LEU A 292 16.40 -9.61 -7.29
C LEU A 292 17.45 -9.26 -8.38
N HIS A 293 17.52 -10.00 -9.50
CA HIS A 293 18.45 -9.67 -10.58
C HIS A 293 18.08 -8.41 -11.38
N ILE A 294 16.88 -7.87 -11.22
CA ILE A 294 16.48 -6.66 -11.94
C ILE A 294 17.21 -5.42 -11.39
N SER A 295 17.47 -5.34 -10.08
CA SER A 295 18.19 -4.20 -9.50
C SER A 295 19.69 -4.19 -9.85
N ALA A 296 20.31 -5.35 -10.12
CA ALA A 296 21.72 -5.44 -10.48
C ALA A 296 21.98 -5.16 -11.96
N SER A 297 21.01 -5.35 -12.85
CA SER A 297 21.19 -5.15 -14.30
C SER A 297 21.06 -3.70 -14.76
N VAL A 298 20.47 -2.82 -13.94
CA VAL A 298 20.33 -1.38 -14.26
C VAL A 298 21.63 -0.62 -13.96
N SER A 299 22.46 -1.10 -13.02
CA SER A 299 23.72 -0.41 -12.66
C SER A 299 24.91 -0.72 -13.58
N SER A 300 24.75 -1.57 -14.59
CA SER A 300 25.86 -1.99 -15.47
C SER A 300 25.80 -1.45 -16.90
N LYS A 301 24.97 -0.44 -17.17
CA LYS A 301 24.96 0.29 -18.45
C LYS A 301 25.16 1.78 -18.18
N GLU A 302 26.39 2.16 -17.85
CA GLU A 302 26.96 3.47 -18.15
C GLU A 302 27.42 3.52 -19.61
#